data_4e0cd60206483f6b18c3d989caa992ea
#
_entry.id   4e0cd60206483f6b18c3d989caa992ea
#
_cell.length_a   1.000
_cell.length_b   1.000
_cell.length_c   1.000
_cell.angle_alpha   90.00
_cell.angle_beta   90.00
_cell.angle_gamma   90.00
#
_symmetry.space_group_name_H-M   'P 1'
#
loop_
_entity.id
_entity.type
_entity.pdbx_description
1 polymer ?
#
loop_
_entity_poly.entity_id
_entity_poly.type
_entity_poly.pdbx_seq_one_letter_code
_entity_poly.pdbx_strand_id
1 'polypeptide(L)'
;MEKFKSLSKDAVDVTEGRILEKWKNEDILNKCIENRENAPYFVFYDGPATANGHPGLHHMVAKFLKDTICKYKTMQGYKVLRKVGWDTHGLPVELQVEKELGFSGKKDIEKYGIKEFNQKCRESVWKNESTFTDLTEKMGQFIDIKHPYVTYDNNYIE
;
A
#
# COMPACT_ATOMS: atom_id res chain seq x y z
N MET A 1 12.99 30.60 -27.43
CA MET A 1 13.18 29.83 -26.19
C MET A 1 11.83 29.31 -25.75
N GLU A 2 11.41 28.11 -26.18
CA GLU A 2 10.23 27.48 -25.61
C GLU A 2 10.58 26.99 -24.20
N LYS A 3 10.24 27.78 -23.20
CA LYS A 3 10.55 27.43 -21.81
C LYS A 3 9.71 26.28 -21.27
N PHE A 4 8.46 26.14 -21.73
CA PHE A 4 7.54 25.09 -21.28
C PHE A 4 6.52 24.79 -22.38
N LYS A 5 6.08 23.54 -22.47
CA LYS A 5 4.93 23.16 -23.30
C LYS A 5 3.67 23.72 -22.68
N SER A 6 2.70 24.15 -23.52
CA SER A 6 1.36 24.51 -23.04
C SER A 6 0.71 23.32 -22.33
N LEU A 7 -0.08 23.62 -21.31
CA LEU A 7 -0.87 22.57 -20.61
C LEU A 7 -1.84 21.91 -21.61
N SER A 8 -2.02 20.60 -21.44
CA SER A 8 -3.05 19.87 -22.18
C SER A 8 -4.44 20.45 -21.86
N LYS A 9 -5.34 20.41 -22.84
CA LYS A 9 -6.75 20.71 -22.67
C LYS A 9 -7.58 19.48 -22.29
N ASP A 10 -6.91 18.33 -22.13
CA ASP A 10 -7.56 17.08 -21.72
C ASP A 10 -8.14 17.19 -20.31
N ALA A 11 -9.15 16.42 -20.01
CA ALA A 11 -9.66 16.29 -18.65
C ALA A 11 -8.55 15.78 -17.70
N VAL A 12 -8.63 16.16 -16.44
CA VAL A 12 -7.59 15.86 -15.44
C VAL A 12 -7.35 14.36 -15.31
N ASP A 13 -8.41 13.57 -15.23
CA ASP A 13 -8.38 12.10 -15.12
C ASP A 13 -7.69 11.44 -16.32
N VAL A 14 -7.91 11.94 -17.54
CA VAL A 14 -7.23 11.47 -18.76
C VAL A 14 -5.73 11.76 -18.70
N THR A 15 -5.38 12.96 -18.25
CA THR A 15 -3.97 13.37 -18.11
C THR A 15 -3.27 12.54 -17.02
N GLU A 16 -3.90 12.34 -15.88
CA GLU A 16 -3.38 11.51 -14.78
C GLU A 16 -3.18 10.06 -15.23
N GLY A 17 -4.17 9.45 -15.88
CA GLY A 17 -4.07 8.08 -16.39
C GLY A 17 -2.87 7.91 -17.33
N ARG A 18 -2.66 8.84 -18.26
CA ARG A 18 -1.50 8.82 -19.18
C ARG A 18 -0.16 8.94 -18.44
N ILE A 19 -0.10 9.78 -17.39
CA ILE A 19 1.12 9.93 -16.59
C ILE A 19 1.40 8.68 -15.78
N LEU A 20 0.40 8.07 -15.15
CA LEU A 20 0.54 6.83 -14.40
C LEU A 20 1.02 5.68 -15.29
N GLU A 21 0.45 5.55 -16.49
CA GLU A 21 0.90 4.57 -17.47
C GLU A 21 2.36 4.80 -17.90
N LYS A 22 2.73 6.04 -18.15
CA LYS A 22 4.13 6.40 -18.44
C LYS A 22 5.05 6.01 -17.30
N TRP A 23 4.72 6.32 -16.06
CA TRP A 23 5.52 5.98 -14.89
C TRP A 23 5.72 4.48 -14.73
N LYS A 24 4.67 3.70 -15.00
CA LYS A 24 4.70 2.24 -14.96
C LYS A 24 5.60 1.67 -16.08
N ASN A 25 5.41 2.13 -17.31
CA ASN A 25 6.17 1.64 -18.48
C ASN A 25 7.65 2.01 -18.41
N GLU A 26 7.98 3.16 -17.86
CA GLU A 26 9.36 3.64 -17.74
C GLU A 26 10.01 3.25 -16.41
N ASP A 27 9.32 2.56 -15.52
CA ASP A 27 9.79 2.16 -14.18
C ASP A 27 10.40 3.32 -13.38
N ILE A 28 9.68 4.43 -13.35
CA ILE A 28 10.18 5.69 -12.77
C ILE A 28 10.54 5.57 -11.30
N LEU A 29 9.82 4.76 -10.51
CA LEU A 29 10.11 4.55 -9.09
C LEU A 29 11.52 3.96 -8.90
N ASN A 30 11.83 2.86 -9.60
CA ASN A 30 13.12 2.21 -9.46
C ASN A 30 14.25 3.12 -10.01
N LYS A 31 14.04 3.80 -11.13
CA LYS A 31 15.00 4.79 -11.64
C LYS A 31 15.28 5.91 -10.64
N CYS A 32 14.28 6.38 -9.91
CA CYS A 32 14.48 7.39 -8.86
C CYS A 32 15.35 6.87 -7.71
N ILE A 33 15.28 5.57 -7.39
CA ILE A 33 16.10 4.92 -6.37
C ILE A 33 17.52 4.68 -6.88
N GLU A 34 17.65 4.13 -8.09
CA GLU A 34 18.95 3.81 -8.74
C GLU A 34 19.80 5.06 -8.98
N ASN A 35 19.19 6.14 -9.46
CA ASN A 35 19.88 7.43 -9.66
C ASN A 35 20.45 8.04 -8.37
N ARG A 36 20.14 7.44 -7.21
CA ARG A 36 20.57 7.88 -5.88
C ARG A 36 21.30 6.78 -5.12
N GLU A 37 21.93 5.87 -5.81
CA GLU A 37 22.61 4.71 -5.21
C GLU A 37 23.62 5.11 -4.13
N ASN A 38 24.38 6.17 -4.37
CA ASN A 38 25.41 6.67 -3.45
C ASN A 38 24.94 7.87 -2.59
N ALA A 39 23.64 8.18 -2.62
CA ALA A 39 23.09 9.29 -1.85
C ALA A 39 22.82 8.91 -0.39
N PRO A 40 22.81 9.89 0.53
CA PRO A 40 22.42 9.61 1.91
C PRO A 40 20.99 9.09 1.99
N TYR A 41 20.75 8.15 2.89
CA TYR A 41 19.41 7.59 3.11
C TYR A 41 18.54 8.56 3.88
N PHE A 42 17.27 8.67 3.45
CA PHE A 42 16.17 9.11 4.30
C PHE A 42 15.33 7.87 4.62
N VAL A 43 15.40 7.44 5.86
CA VAL A 43 14.70 6.23 6.32
C VAL A 43 13.23 6.54 6.51
N PHE A 44 12.38 5.73 5.88
CA PHE A 44 10.94 5.83 5.97
C PHE A 44 10.35 4.46 6.31
N TYR A 45 9.59 4.40 7.40
CA TYR A 45 8.81 3.23 7.80
C TYR A 45 7.33 3.50 7.56
N ASP A 46 6.71 2.72 6.71
CA ASP A 46 5.26 2.79 6.50
C ASP A 46 4.53 2.12 7.67
N GLY A 47 3.53 2.80 8.25
CA GLY A 47 2.57 2.15 9.13
C GLY A 47 1.65 1.30 8.26
N PRO A 48 1.62 -0.04 8.43
CA PRO A 48 0.89 -0.92 7.54
C PRO A 48 -0.61 -0.69 7.67
N ALA A 49 -1.31 -0.70 6.54
CA ALA A 49 -2.77 -0.65 6.55
C ALA A 49 -3.34 -2.02 6.94
N THR A 50 -4.37 -2.02 7.79
CA THR A 50 -5.14 -3.23 8.08
C THR A 50 -6.12 -3.48 6.94
N ALA A 51 -5.94 -4.58 6.22
CA ALA A 51 -6.78 -4.96 5.08
C ALA A 51 -8.10 -5.64 5.52
N ASN A 52 -8.83 -5.02 6.46
CA ASN A 52 -10.07 -5.55 7.03
C ASN A 52 -11.36 -4.96 6.42
N GLY A 53 -11.25 -4.20 5.32
CA GLY A 53 -12.39 -3.57 4.65
C GLY A 53 -11.96 -2.71 3.47
N HIS A 54 -12.88 -1.90 2.95
CA HIS A 54 -12.56 -0.97 1.87
C HIS A 54 -11.79 0.25 2.39
N PRO A 55 -10.84 0.78 1.60
CA PRO A 55 -10.11 1.98 1.99
C PRO A 55 -11.03 3.20 2.11
N GLY A 56 -10.92 3.92 3.21
CA GLY A 56 -11.66 5.15 3.46
C GLY A 56 -10.83 6.41 3.19
N LEU A 57 -11.46 7.58 3.28
CA LEU A 57 -10.82 8.88 3.04
C LEU A 57 -9.58 9.12 3.94
N HIS A 58 -9.64 8.66 5.20
CA HIS A 58 -8.51 8.78 6.13
C HIS A 58 -7.26 8.03 5.67
N HIS A 59 -7.43 6.89 4.98
CA HIS A 59 -6.30 6.19 4.35
C HIS A 59 -5.68 7.01 3.21
N MET A 60 -6.51 7.68 2.40
CA MET A 60 -6.03 8.55 1.32
C MET A 60 -5.21 9.72 1.86
N VAL A 61 -5.70 10.40 2.90
CA VAL A 61 -5.00 11.53 3.52
C VAL A 61 -3.64 11.07 4.08
N ALA A 62 -3.61 9.95 4.82
CA ALA A 62 -2.37 9.42 5.36
C ALA A 62 -1.37 9.04 4.25
N LYS A 63 -1.83 8.36 3.19
CA LYS A 63 -0.99 8.00 2.04
C LYS A 63 -0.44 9.23 1.32
N PHE A 64 -1.27 10.24 1.10
CA PHE A 64 -0.87 11.49 0.46
C PHE A 64 0.23 12.23 1.24
N LEU A 65 0.07 12.36 2.56
CA LEU A 65 1.07 13.01 3.41
C LEU A 65 2.41 12.25 3.40
N LYS A 66 2.37 10.94 3.55
CA LYS A 66 3.57 10.08 3.49
C LYS A 66 4.29 10.21 2.16
N ASP A 67 3.55 10.11 1.05
CA ASP A 67 4.10 10.20 -0.29
C ASP A 67 4.71 11.57 -0.59
N THR A 68 4.05 12.64 -0.15
CA THR A 68 4.56 14.01 -0.30
C THR A 68 5.92 14.19 0.37
N ILE A 69 6.07 13.72 1.62
CA ILE A 69 7.35 13.81 2.35
C ILE A 69 8.43 12.98 1.64
N CYS A 70 8.11 11.76 1.24
CA CYS A 70 9.05 10.88 0.55
C CYS A 70 9.48 11.43 -0.81
N LYS A 71 8.56 11.97 -1.60
CA LYS A 71 8.86 12.64 -2.88
C LYS A 71 9.72 13.88 -2.66
N TYR A 72 9.39 14.70 -1.68
CA TYR A 72 10.17 15.90 -1.33
C TYR A 72 11.61 15.55 -0.95
N LYS A 73 11.79 14.53 -0.09
CA LYS A 73 13.15 14.05 0.27
C LYS A 73 13.90 13.48 -0.94
N THR A 74 13.21 12.77 -1.82
CA THR A 74 13.81 12.32 -3.08
C THR A 74 14.27 13.49 -3.96
N MET A 75 13.46 14.55 -4.07
CA MET A 75 13.84 15.78 -4.81
C MET A 75 15.01 16.52 -4.17
N GLN A 76 15.18 16.42 -2.84
CA GLN A 76 16.34 16.94 -2.12
C GLN A 76 17.62 16.10 -2.33
N GLY A 77 17.56 15.00 -3.06
CA GLY A 77 18.71 14.16 -3.36
C GLY A 77 18.90 12.96 -2.44
N TYR A 78 17.99 12.70 -1.49
CA TYR A 78 18.07 11.52 -0.63
C TYR A 78 17.63 10.24 -1.36
N LYS A 79 18.26 9.11 -1.01
CA LYS A 79 17.78 7.78 -1.36
C LYS A 79 16.67 7.38 -0.37
N VAL A 80 15.45 7.23 -0.88
CA VAL A 80 14.26 6.90 -0.06
C VAL A 80 13.71 5.57 -0.52
N LEU A 81 13.99 4.51 0.24
CA LEU A 81 13.36 3.21 0.04
C LEU A 81 11.95 3.24 0.62
N ARG A 82 10.98 2.78 -0.17
CA ARG A 82 9.56 2.86 0.17
C ARG A 82 8.93 1.51 -0.10
N LYS A 83 8.60 0.81 0.96
CA LYS A 83 8.00 -0.52 0.90
C LYS A 83 6.61 -0.47 1.52
N VAL A 84 5.60 -0.99 0.82
CA VAL A 84 4.25 -1.12 1.38
C VAL A 84 4.23 -2.21 2.45
N GLY A 85 3.41 -2.04 3.46
CA GLY A 85 3.16 -3.04 4.50
C GLY A 85 1.68 -3.36 4.63
N TRP A 86 1.40 -4.61 5.02
CA TRP A 86 0.06 -5.09 5.30
C TRP A 86 -0.01 -5.57 6.75
N ASP A 87 -0.90 -4.96 7.53
CA ASP A 87 -1.29 -5.45 8.85
C ASP A 87 -2.36 -6.52 8.66
N THR A 88 -1.96 -7.77 8.90
CA THR A 88 -2.69 -8.94 8.42
C THR A 88 -3.10 -9.90 9.54
N HIS A 89 -2.96 -9.50 10.79
CA HIS A 89 -3.31 -10.34 11.94
C HIS A 89 -3.95 -9.53 13.08
N GLY A 90 -4.39 -10.25 14.11
CA GLY A 90 -4.97 -9.66 15.30
C GLY A 90 -6.47 -9.38 15.19
N LEU A 91 -6.99 -8.75 16.24
CA LEU A 91 -8.40 -8.57 16.48
C LEU A 91 -9.22 -7.96 15.32
N PRO A 92 -8.72 -6.97 14.55
CA PRO A 92 -9.50 -6.41 13.44
C PRO A 92 -9.83 -7.43 12.34
N VAL A 93 -8.90 -8.33 12.03
CA VAL A 93 -9.12 -9.40 11.04
C VAL A 93 -10.05 -10.46 11.60
N GLU A 94 -9.82 -10.88 12.84
CA GLU A 94 -10.64 -11.89 13.51
C GLU A 94 -12.10 -11.45 13.62
N LEU A 95 -12.38 -10.23 14.08
CA LEU A 95 -13.74 -9.69 14.18
C LEU A 95 -14.46 -9.61 12.81
N GLN A 96 -13.70 -9.31 11.75
CA GLN A 96 -14.28 -9.31 10.40
C GLN A 96 -14.71 -10.71 9.99
N VAL A 97 -13.88 -11.72 10.23
CA VAL A 97 -14.16 -13.11 9.89
C VAL A 97 -15.27 -13.69 10.78
N GLU A 98 -15.27 -13.38 12.09
CA GLU A 98 -16.37 -13.76 12.98
C GLU A 98 -17.71 -13.24 12.46
N LYS A 99 -17.75 -11.97 12.04
CA LYS A 99 -18.94 -11.35 11.46
C LYS A 99 -19.37 -12.02 10.16
N GLU A 100 -18.42 -12.36 9.27
CA GLU A 100 -18.71 -13.06 8.00
C GLU A 100 -19.27 -14.48 8.25
N LEU A 101 -18.79 -15.17 9.28
CA LEU A 101 -19.23 -16.51 9.67
C LEU A 101 -20.47 -16.53 10.58
N GLY A 102 -20.90 -15.36 11.06
CA GLY A 102 -22.01 -15.24 12.00
C GLY A 102 -21.70 -15.77 13.41
N PHE A 103 -20.42 -15.74 13.80
CA PHE A 103 -19.96 -16.20 15.12
C PHE A 103 -20.17 -15.12 16.18
N SER A 104 -20.36 -15.52 17.42
CA SER A 104 -20.55 -14.64 18.58
C SER A 104 -19.40 -14.72 19.59
N GLY A 105 -18.22 -15.21 19.17
CA GLY A 105 -17.00 -15.24 19.95
C GLY A 105 -16.34 -16.60 20.06
N LYS A 106 -15.43 -16.71 21.03
CA LYS A 106 -14.46 -17.81 21.19
C LYS A 106 -15.06 -19.22 21.12
N LYS A 107 -16.23 -19.45 21.70
CA LYS A 107 -16.86 -20.78 21.69
C LYS A 107 -17.22 -21.28 20.28
N ASP A 108 -17.64 -20.36 19.43
CA ASP A 108 -17.99 -20.70 18.04
C ASP A 108 -16.74 -20.98 17.23
N ILE A 109 -15.65 -20.24 17.46
CA ILE A 109 -14.34 -20.46 16.86
C ILE A 109 -13.78 -21.84 17.26
N GLU A 110 -13.82 -22.18 18.55
CA GLU A 110 -13.35 -23.48 19.07
C GLU A 110 -14.15 -24.64 18.44
N LYS A 111 -15.47 -24.47 18.28
CA LYS A 111 -16.34 -25.46 17.66
C LYS A 111 -16.10 -25.60 16.16
N TYR A 112 -15.82 -24.49 15.47
CA TYR A 112 -15.51 -24.47 14.04
C TYR A 112 -14.13 -25.09 13.75
N GLY A 113 -13.17 -24.87 14.62
CA GLY A 113 -11.79 -25.30 14.48
C GLY A 113 -10.86 -24.09 14.35
N ILE A 114 -9.88 -24.00 15.26
CA ILE A 114 -8.92 -22.86 15.29
C ILE A 114 -8.11 -22.81 13.98
N LYS A 115 -7.70 -23.95 13.46
CA LYS A 115 -6.94 -24.03 12.22
C LYS A 115 -7.74 -23.51 11.03
N GLU A 116 -8.97 -23.95 10.93
CA GLU A 116 -9.93 -23.56 9.89
C GLU A 116 -10.27 -22.08 9.96
N PHE A 117 -10.44 -21.56 11.18
CA PHE A 117 -10.65 -20.14 11.42
C PHE A 117 -9.43 -19.29 11.01
N ASN A 118 -8.23 -19.70 11.39
CA ASN A 118 -7.00 -19.02 10.99
C ASN A 118 -6.81 -19.04 9.47
N GLN A 119 -7.20 -20.13 8.80
CA GLN A 119 -7.17 -20.17 7.34
C GLN A 119 -8.13 -19.16 6.73
N LYS A 120 -9.34 -19.03 7.28
CA LYS A 120 -10.31 -18.01 6.85
C LYS A 120 -9.81 -16.59 7.08
N CYS A 121 -9.14 -16.32 8.19
CA CYS A 121 -8.50 -15.03 8.45
C CYS A 121 -7.45 -14.69 7.37
N ARG A 122 -6.59 -15.64 7.01
CA ARG A 122 -5.60 -15.45 5.93
C ARG A 122 -6.25 -15.17 4.58
N GLU A 123 -7.32 -15.89 4.23
CA GLU A 123 -8.06 -15.67 2.98
C GLU A 123 -8.74 -14.30 2.94
N SER A 124 -9.32 -13.85 4.06
CA SER A 124 -10.01 -12.57 4.18
C SER A 124 -9.10 -11.38 3.94
N VAL A 125 -7.85 -11.44 4.40
CA VAL A 125 -6.86 -10.37 4.19
C VAL A 125 -6.65 -10.08 2.71
N TRP A 126 -6.44 -11.10 1.90
CA TRP A 126 -6.14 -10.94 0.46
C TRP A 126 -7.33 -10.47 -0.37
N LYS A 127 -8.54 -10.68 0.12
CA LYS A 127 -9.77 -10.19 -0.53
C LYS A 127 -9.82 -8.67 -0.61
N ASN A 128 -9.28 -7.97 0.38
CA ASN A 128 -9.31 -6.51 0.47
C ASN A 128 -8.00 -5.85 0.00
N GLU A 129 -6.90 -6.59 -0.04
CA GLU A 129 -5.57 -6.07 -0.44
C GLU A 129 -5.60 -5.45 -1.84
N SER A 130 -6.24 -6.10 -2.81
CA SER A 130 -6.32 -5.60 -4.18
C SER A 130 -6.95 -4.21 -4.26
N THR A 131 -8.00 -3.94 -3.47
CA THR A 131 -8.67 -2.64 -3.42
C THR A 131 -7.76 -1.54 -2.88
N PHE A 132 -6.93 -1.85 -1.88
CA PHE A 132 -5.92 -0.92 -1.36
C PHE A 132 -4.79 -0.67 -2.35
N THR A 133 -4.38 -1.71 -3.06
CA THR A 133 -3.36 -1.62 -4.13
C THR A 133 -3.87 -0.75 -5.27
N ASP A 134 -5.08 -0.98 -5.76
CA ASP A 134 -5.71 -0.15 -6.80
C ASP A 134 -5.80 1.33 -6.39
N LEU A 135 -6.20 1.60 -5.14
CA LEU A 135 -6.21 2.98 -4.62
C LEU A 135 -4.82 3.60 -4.62
N THR A 136 -3.82 2.85 -4.17
CA THR A 136 -2.42 3.31 -4.10
C THR A 136 -1.87 3.65 -5.48
N GLU A 137 -2.14 2.82 -6.48
CA GLU A 137 -1.78 3.06 -7.88
C GLU A 137 -2.51 4.28 -8.44
N LYS A 138 -3.83 4.38 -8.26
CA LYS A 138 -4.64 5.52 -8.74
C LYS A 138 -4.22 6.86 -8.13
N MET A 139 -3.79 6.87 -6.87
CA MET A 139 -3.24 8.05 -6.21
C MET A 139 -1.86 8.45 -6.74
N GLY A 140 -1.21 7.64 -7.54
CA GLY A 140 0.15 7.85 -8.00
C GLY A 140 1.17 7.85 -6.86
N GLN A 141 0.92 7.08 -5.81
CA GLN A 141 1.84 6.94 -4.70
C GLN A 141 3.10 6.20 -5.16
N PHE A 142 4.28 6.79 -4.92
CA PHE A 142 5.56 6.15 -5.19
C PHE A 142 5.95 5.21 -4.04
N ILE A 143 5.55 3.94 -4.14
CA ILE A 143 5.84 2.91 -3.15
C ILE A 143 6.01 1.55 -3.83
N ASP A 144 6.93 0.72 -3.34
CA ASP A 144 7.12 -0.64 -3.83
C ASP A 144 5.98 -1.54 -3.33
N ILE A 145 5.04 -1.82 -4.24
CA ILE A 145 3.90 -2.70 -4.00
C ILE A 145 4.26 -4.16 -4.29
N LYS A 146 5.27 -4.41 -5.13
CA LYS A 146 5.63 -5.75 -5.58
C LYS A 146 6.31 -6.59 -4.49
N HIS A 147 6.98 -5.94 -3.54
CA HIS A 147 7.71 -6.59 -2.46
C HIS A 147 7.23 -6.10 -1.09
N PRO A 148 5.95 -6.30 -0.74
CA PRO A 148 5.40 -5.84 0.53
C PRO A 148 6.03 -6.59 1.70
N TYR A 149 5.95 -6.01 2.89
CA TYR A 149 6.07 -6.80 4.11
C TYR A 149 4.67 -7.12 4.64
N VAL A 150 4.51 -8.34 5.16
CA VAL A 150 3.23 -8.88 5.60
C VAL A 150 3.39 -9.37 7.03
N THR A 151 2.61 -8.81 7.95
CA THR A 151 2.89 -9.00 9.38
C THR A 151 2.63 -10.42 9.90
N TYR A 152 1.90 -11.27 9.19
CA TYR A 152 1.76 -12.69 9.55
C TYR A 152 2.84 -13.60 8.94
N ASP A 153 3.70 -13.08 8.06
CA ASP A 153 4.78 -13.88 7.46
C ASP A 153 5.87 -14.19 8.48
N ASN A 154 6.41 -15.39 8.43
CA ASN A 154 7.47 -15.82 9.34
C ASN A 154 8.69 -14.89 9.27
N ASN A 155 9.07 -14.45 8.07
CA ASN A 155 10.17 -13.50 7.86
C ASN A 155 9.96 -12.13 8.54
N TYR A 156 8.72 -11.79 8.89
CA TYR A 156 8.42 -10.57 9.65
C TYR A 156 8.40 -10.84 11.15
N ILE A 157 7.96 -12.05 11.55
CA ILE A 157 7.79 -12.45 12.97
C ILE A 157 9.14 -12.80 13.61
N GLU A 158 10.07 -13.38 12.87
CA GLU A 158 11.43 -13.75 13.31
C GLU A 158 12.40 -12.56 13.31
#